data_3a4c48c3387ab655aba1435e1ace6269
#
_entry.id   3a4c48c3387ab655aba1435e1ace6269
#
_cell.length_a   1.000
_cell.length_b   1.000
_cell.length_c   1.000
_cell.angle_alpha   90.00
_cell.angle_beta   90.00
_cell.angle_gamma   90.00
#
_symmetry.space_group_name_H-M   'P 1'
#
loop_
_entity.id
_entity.type
_entity.pdbx_description
1 polymer ?
#
loop_
_entity_poly.entity_id
_entity_poly.type
_entity_poly.pdbx_seq_one_letter_code
_entity_poly.pdbx_strand_id
1 'polypeptide(L)'
;LIIGSCIYSKCHQYLTFYHFSFCQYLDYCLAILIVPVVDLVYWAQNKIKAKDDRHIQGAFLEDCATVEDSFGRSHFAKVLVNEIIMLDNKQSAYTIGLNAKYGMGKTSFMIQMQNLLEQHKTSYVCISPWSCTSDGQIVKDFFHSISGVIGRKMGLGINKLLSIYKDLILDVQHAYKIKAFDDLLKNEKSIYEVYEEIKEKLSICKEKIVVFIDDVDRLQASELAMIIQLIRNTGNFPYVVFMLFYDKDYIVKALEQNKSITDADEYLKKIINVELMFPAYDAEIYRSTVTTRIDNILRLIIPDVHE
;
A
#
# COMPACT_ATOMS: atom_id res chain seq x y z
N LEU A 1 -26.75 -12.68 17.53
CA LEU A 1 -27.95 -13.36 18.06
C LEU A 1 -27.73 -13.81 19.51
N ILE A 2 -26.64 -14.49 19.87
CA ILE A 2 -26.38 -14.99 21.23
C ILE A 2 -26.20 -13.86 22.26
N ILE A 3 -25.52 -12.77 21.90
CA ILE A 3 -25.33 -11.59 22.78
C ILE A 3 -26.66 -10.84 22.98
N GLY A 4 -27.47 -10.72 21.96
CA GLY A 4 -28.82 -10.12 22.04
C GLY A 4 -29.76 -10.89 22.96
N SER A 5 -29.70 -12.22 22.92
CA SER A 5 -30.49 -13.10 23.79
C SER A 5 -30.11 -13.00 25.28
N CYS A 6 -28.82 -12.83 25.58
CA CYS A 6 -28.34 -12.64 26.96
C CYS A 6 -28.71 -11.28 27.54
N ILE A 7 -28.70 -10.22 26.72
CA ILE A 7 -29.09 -8.87 27.16
C ILE A 7 -30.61 -8.84 27.36
N TYR A 8 -31.39 -9.45 26.49
CA TYR A 8 -32.81 -9.57 26.58
C TYR A 8 -33.28 -10.33 27.84
N SER A 9 -32.64 -11.47 28.13
CA SER A 9 -32.93 -12.27 29.33
C SER A 9 -32.66 -11.50 30.63
N LYS A 10 -31.67 -10.62 30.69
CA LYS A 10 -31.40 -9.75 31.84
C LYS A 10 -32.36 -8.57 31.93
N CYS A 11 -32.76 -7.98 30.82
CA CYS A 11 -33.74 -6.87 30.81
C CYS A 11 -35.17 -7.31 31.13
N HIS A 12 -35.52 -8.54 30.76
CA HIS A 12 -36.86 -9.09 31.03
C HIS A 12 -37.17 -9.22 32.54
N GLN A 13 -36.13 -9.38 33.40
CA GLN A 13 -36.31 -9.41 34.85
C GLN A 13 -36.67 -8.06 35.48
N TYR A 14 -36.49 -6.94 34.78
CA TYR A 14 -36.69 -5.58 35.27
C TYR A 14 -37.88 -4.84 34.66
N LEU A 15 -38.44 -5.38 33.59
CA LEU A 15 -39.56 -4.78 32.89
C LEU A 15 -40.86 -5.60 33.20
N THR A 16 -41.61 -5.19 34.22
CA THR A 16 -42.97 -5.70 34.45
C THR A 16 -43.87 -5.17 33.33
N PHE A 17 -43.91 -5.88 32.21
CA PHE A 17 -44.90 -5.62 31.20
C PHE A 17 -46.25 -6.23 31.63
N TYR A 18 -47.34 -5.45 31.46
CA TYR A 18 -48.72 -5.89 31.65
C TYR A 18 -48.94 -7.21 30.90
N HIS A 19 -49.34 -8.26 31.63
CA HIS A 19 -49.72 -9.54 31.09
C HIS A 19 -50.98 -9.40 30.24
N PHE A 20 -50.84 -9.28 28.94
CA PHE A 20 -51.92 -9.65 28.01
C PHE A 20 -51.84 -11.17 27.82
N SER A 21 -52.76 -11.92 28.43
CA SER A 21 -52.81 -13.38 28.44
C SER A 21 -53.10 -14.03 27.09
N PHE A 22 -53.20 -13.25 26.01
CA PHE A 22 -53.52 -13.73 24.66
C PHE A 22 -52.33 -13.79 23.72
N CYS A 23 -51.18 -13.16 24.04
CA CYS A 23 -50.00 -13.18 23.15
C CYS A 23 -48.71 -13.31 23.96
N GLN A 24 -48.40 -14.53 24.39
CA GLN A 24 -47.16 -14.84 25.14
C GLN A 24 -45.84 -14.62 24.38
N TYR A 25 -45.87 -14.27 23.08
CA TYR A 25 -44.72 -14.10 22.23
C TYR A 25 -44.76 -12.81 21.39
N LEU A 26 -45.59 -11.83 21.74
CA LEU A 26 -45.70 -10.57 21.00
C LEU A 26 -44.41 -9.74 21.06
N ASP A 27 -43.72 -9.81 22.20
CA ASP A 27 -42.43 -9.18 22.43
C ASP A 27 -41.32 -9.77 21.57
N TYR A 28 -41.29 -11.08 21.34
CA TYR A 28 -40.37 -11.73 20.40
C TYR A 28 -40.66 -11.32 18.95
N CYS A 29 -41.95 -11.27 18.58
CA CYS A 29 -42.34 -10.81 17.23
C CYS A 29 -41.97 -9.34 17.01
N LEU A 30 -42.14 -8.49 18.02
CA LEU A 30 -41.73 -7.08 17.97
C LEU A 30 -40.20 -6.93 17.91
N ALA A 31 -39.45 -7.69 18.68
CA ALA A 31 -37.98 -7.69 18.61
C ALA A 31 -37.45 -8.14 17.25
N ILE A 32 -38.07 -9.14 16.63
CA ILE A 32 -37.73 -9.61 15.28
C ILE A 32 -38.07 -8.56 14.21
N LEU A 33 -39.13 -7.76 14.40
CA LEU A 33 -39.51 -6.68 13.49
C LEU A 33 -38.64 -5.42 13.64
N ILE A 34 -38.12 -5.15 14.84
CA ILE A 34 -37.27 -3.97 15.10
C ILE A 34 -35.95 -4.07 14.32
N VAL A 35 -35.33 -5.24 14.22
CA VAL A 35 -34.04 -5.40 13.53
C VAL A 35 -34.10 -4.98 12.06
N PRO A 36 -35.05 -5.50 11.21
CA PRO A 36 -35.11 -5.07 9.82
C PRO A 36 -35.58 -3.61 9.67
N VAL A 37 -36.33 -3.07 10.61
CA VAL A 37 -36.71 -1.64 10.59
C VAL A 37 -35.49 -0.75 10.86
N VAL A 38 -34.65 -1.10 11.82
CA VAL A 38 -33.40 -0.38 12.10
C VAL A 38 -32.46 -0.46 10.91
N ASP A 39 -32.31 -1.63 10.29
CA ASP A 39 -31.49 -1.81 9.07
C ASP A 39 -32.05 -0.99 7.89
N LEU A 40 -33.36 -0.94 7.73
CA LEU A 40 -34.01 -0.14 6.69
C LEU A 40 -33.80 1.37 6.91
N VAL A 41 -33.93 1.82 8.16
CA VAL A 41 -33.65 3.23 8.52
C VAL A 41 -32.18 3.58 8.30
N TYR A 42 -31.27 2.71 8.70
CA TYR A 42 -29.85 2.90 8.49
C TYR A 42 -29.49 2.93 6.99
N TRP A 43 -30.07 2.01 6.20
CA TRP A 43 -29.93 2.00 4.75
C TRP A 43 -30.50 3.26 4.09
N ALA A 44 -31.68 3.72 4.54
CA ALA A 44 -32.30 4.93 4.04
C ALA A 44 -31.50 6.19 4.40
N GLN A 45 -30.97 6.27 5.62
CA GLN A 45 -30.09 7.37 6.06
C GLN A 45 -28.78 7.41 5.26
N ASN A 46 -28.16 6.24 4.99
CA ASN A 46 -26.97 6.17 4.16
C ASN A 46 -27.25 6.54 2.69
N LYS A 47 -28.45 6.21 2.19
CA LYS A 47 -28.86 6.60 0.82
C LYS A 47 -29.15 8.11 0.70
N ILE A 48 -29.68 8.71 1.77
CA ILE A 48 -29.91 10.16 1.85
C ILE A 48 -28.57 10.89 1.97
N LYS A 49 -27.66 10.43 2.84
CA LYS A 49 -26.28 10.98 2.94
C LYS A 49 -25.53 10.88 1.62
N ALA A 50 -25.55 9.73 0.95
CA ALA A 50 -24.91 9.56 -0.35
C ALA A 50 -25.52 10.43 -1.47
N LYS A 51 -26.73 10.98 -1.26
CA LYS A 51 -27.37 11.93 -2.18
C LYS A 51 -27.01 13.37 -1.85
N ASP A 52 -26.77 13.67 -0.57
CA ASP A 52 -26.38 15.00 -0.09
C ASP A 52 -24.89 15.28 -0.33
N ASP A 53 -24.02 14.25 -0.21
CA ASP A 53 -22.59 14.37 -0.49
C ASP A 53 -22.29 14.70 -1.95
N ARG A 54 -23.26 14.56 -2.87
CA ARG A 54 -23.12 14.95 -4.28
C ARG A 54 -23.31 16.44 -4.55
N HIS A 55 -23.73 17.22 -3.54
CA HIS A 55 -24.09 18.63 -3.73
C HIS A 55 -23.13 19.66 -3.12
N ILE A 56 -22.07 19.22 -2.44
CA ILE A 56 -21.03 20.14 -1.93
C ILE A 56 -19.67 19.67 -2.45
N GLN A 57 -19.49 19.65 -3.77
CA GLN A 57 -18.15 19.78 -4.31
C GLN A 57 -17.80 21.28 -4.28
N GLY A 58 -17.06 21.69 -3.26
CA GLY A 58 -16.48 23.01 -3.21
C GLY A 58 -15.59 23.26 -4.45
N ALA A 59 -15.29 24.51 -4.75
CA ALA A 59 -14.40 24.89 -5.86
C ALA A 59 -12.97 24.33 -5.70
N PHE A 60 -12.63 23.77 -4.54
CA PHE A 60 -11.37 23.09 -4.27
C PHE A 60 -11.54 21.59 -4.54
N LEU A 61 -10.82 21.10 -5.55
CA LEU A 61 -10.72 19.67 -5.82
C LEU A 61 -9.78 19.05 -4.78
N GLU A 62 -10.25 18.00 -4.13
CA GLU A 62 -9.41 17.20 -3.26
C GLU A 62 -8.32 16.51 -4.10
N ASP A 63 -7.05 16.70 -3.72
CA ASP A 63 -5.90 16.03 -4.36
C ASP A 63 -5.83 14.59 -3.85
N CYS A 64 -6.73 13.74 -4.39
CA CYS A 64 -6.76 12.32 -4.07
C CYS A 64 -6.40 11.48 -5.29
N ALA A 65 -5.68 10.40 -5.05
CA ALA A 65 -5.36 9.42 -6.08
C ALA A 65 -6.66 8.73 -6.55
N THR A 66 -6.87 8.69 -7.86
CA THR A 66 -8.09 8.13 -8.46
C THR A 66 -7.80 6.80 -9.17
N VAL A 67 -8.79 5.91 -9.14
CA VAL A 67 -8.77 4.66 -9.91
C VAL A 67 -9.09 4.91 -11.39
N GLU A 68 -9.78 6.03 -11.69
CA GLU A 68 -10.17 6.39 -13.05
C GLU A 68 -8.96 6.71 -13.91
N ASP A 69 -8.92 6.12 -15.10
CA ASP A 69 -7.85 6.36 -16.09
C ASP A 69 -8.09 7.68 -16.84
N SER A 70 -7.95 8.79 -16.13
CA SER A 70 -8.10 10.13 -16.69
C SER A 70 -7.01 10.50 -17.72
N PHE A 71 -6.00 9.66 -17.92
CA PHE A 71 -4.83 9.97 -18.74
C PHE A 71 -4.48 8.89 -19.78
N GLY A 72 -5.32 7.85 -19.94
CA GLY A 72 -5.14 6.80 -20.95
C GLY A 72 -3.99 5.82 -20.67
N ARG A 73 -3.66 5.59 -19.40
CA ARG A 73 -2.50 4.77 -18.98
C ARG A 73 -2.83 3.32 -18.64
N SER A 74 -4.11 2.97 -18.65
CA SER A 74 -4.57 1.62 -18.28
C SER A 74 -3.96 0.52 -19.15
N HIS A 75 -3.70 0.81 -20.42
CA HIS A 75 -3.04 -0.14 -21.31
C HIS A 75 -1.59 -0.42 -20.87
N PHE A 76 -0.83 0.63 -20.55
CA PHE A 76 0.53 0.49 -20.03
C PHE A 76 0.57 -0.27 -18.71
N ALA A 77 -0.37 0.02 -17.78
CA ALA A 77 -0.50 -0.71 -16.52
C ALA A 77 -0.76 -2.22 -16.76
N LYS A 78 -1.67 -2.56 -17.70
CA LYS A 78 -1.96 -3.96 -18.07
C LYS A 78 -0.74 -4.68 -18.63
N VAL A 79 -0.03 -4.05 -19.57
CA VAL A 79 1.19 -4.63 -20.15
C VAL A 79 2.23 -4.86 -19.05
N LEU A 80 2.50 -3.86 -18.22
CA LEU A 80 3.50 -3.94 -17.17
C LEU A 80 3.16 -5.01 -16.11
N VAL A 81 1.90 -5.11 -15.69
CA VAL A 81 1.45 -6.15 -14.76
C VAL A 81 1.60 -7.55 -15.38
N ASN A 82 1.25 -7.73 -16.66
CA ASN A 82 1.44 -9.00 -17.34
C ASN A 82 2.93 -9.40 -17.42
N GLU A 83 3.80 -8.45 -17.76
CA GLU A 83 5.25 -8.69 -17.76
C GLU A 83 5.76 -9.07 -16.36
N ILE A 84 5.31 -8.38 -15.31
CA ILE A 84 5.65 -8.71 -13.92
C ILE A 84 5.18 -10.13 -13.58
N ILE A 85 3.97 -10.53 -13.96
CA ILE A 85 3.44 -11.86 -13.66
C ILE A 85 4.23 -12.96 -14.38
N MET A 86 4.61 -12.72 -15.64
CA MET A 86 5.35 -13.67 -16.48
C MET A 86 6.86 -13.69 -16.18
N LEU A 87 7.38 -12.69 -15.47
CA LEU A 87 8.81 -12.58 -15.16
C LEU A 87 9.33 -13.83 -14.45
N ASP A 88 10.41 -14.43 -14.95
CA ASP A 88 11.07 -15.58 -14.31
C ASP A 88 12.22 -15.11 -13.39
N ASN A 89 11.86 -14.71 -12.18
CA ASN A 89 12.81 -14.22 -11.15
C ASN A 89 13.01 -15.23 -10.01
N LYS A 90 13.26 -16.50 -10.35
CA LYS A 90 13.45 -17.62 -9.40
C LYS A 90 14.72 -17.53 -8.56
N GLN A 91 15.69 -16.76 -8.96
CA GLN A 91 17.02 -16.69 -8.30
C GLN A 91 17.21 -15.43 -7.47
N SER A 92 16.60 -14.33 -7.90
CA SER A 92 16.79 -13.01 -7.28
C SER A 92 15.56 -12.16 -7.42
N ALA A 93 15.46 -11.12 -6.59
CA ALA A 93 14.48 -10.08 -6.77
C ALA A 93 14.72 -9.31 -8.06
N TYR A 94 13.69 -8.68 -8.58
CA TYR A 94 13.77 -7.84 -9.77
C TYR A 94 13.26 -6.45 -9.44
N THR A 95 14.06 -5.43 -9.73
CA THR A 95 13.72 -4.04 -9.41
C THR A 95 13.40 -3.28 -10.68
N ILE A 96 12.18 -2.77 -10.76
CA ILE A 96 11.68 -1.92 -11.85
C ILE A 96 11.59 -0.50 -11.30
N GLY A 97 12.31 0.42 -11.90
CA GLY A 97 12.23 1.83 -11.61
C GLY A 97 11.29 2.54 -12.57
N LEU A 98 10.28 3.23 -12.06
CA LEU A 98 9.36 4.04 -12.85
C LEU A 98 9.67 5.52 -12.65
N ASN A 99 10.39 6.10 -13.61
CA ASN A 99 10.84 7.47 -13.55
C ASN A 99 9.73 8.43 -14.00
N ALA A 100 9.26 9.27 -13.09
CA ALA A 100 8.23 10.26 -13.34
C ALA A 100 8.41 11.48 -12.42
N LYS A 101 8.24 12.67 -12.97
CA LYS A 101 8.27 13.92 -12.20
C LYS A 101 7.12 13.98 -11.19
N TYR A 102 7.26 14.85 -10.21
CA TYR A 102 6.19 15.13 -9.26
C TYR A 102 4.91 15.59 -10.00
N GLY A 103 3.74 15.19 -9.50
CA GLY A 103 2.45 15.57 -10.07
C GLY A 103 2.02 14.76 -11.30
N MET A 104 2.83 13.83 -11.81
CA MET A 104 2.47 13.02 -12.98
C MET A 104 1.47 11.88 -12.71
N GLY A 105 0.97 11.73 -11.49
CA GLY A 105 -0.02 10.70 -11.15
C GLY A 105 0.59 9.32 -10.90
N LYS A 106 1.81 9.25 -10.33
CA LYS A 106 2.49 7.99 -9.93
C LYS A 106 1.60 7.13 -9.04
N THR A 107 1.05 7.71 -7.98
CA THR A 107 0.19 7.02 -7.00
C THR A 107 -1.10 6.48 -7.62
N SER A 108 -1.78 7.26 -8.49
CA SER A 108 -2.98 6.80 -9.21
C SER A 108 -2.66 5.61 -10.12
N PHE A 109 -1.52 5.65 -10.81
CA PHE A 109 -1.05 4.55 -11.64
C PHE A 109 -0.71 3.30 -10.81
N MET A 110 -0.09 3.47 -9.63
CA MET A 110 0.15 2.39 -8.69
C MET A 110 -1.16 1.72 -8.27
N ILE A 111 -2.21 2.49 -7.95
CA ILE A 111 -3.54 1.95 -7.61
C ILE A 111 -4.14 1.14 -8.78
N GLN A 112 -4.00 1.61 -10.02
CA GLN A 112 -4.44 0.85 -11.19
C GLN A 112 -3.70 -0.50 -11.31
N MET A 113 -2.38 -0.52 -11.07
CA MET A 113 -1.60 -1.77 -11.05
C MET A 113 -2.03 -2.71 -9.93
N GLN A 114 -2.31 -2.19 -8.72
CA GLN A 114 -2.80 -2.98 -7.58
C GLN A 114 -4.10 -3.69 -7.93
N ASN A 115 -5.07 -2.97 -8.49
CA ASN A 115 -6.35 -3.55 -8.93
C ASN A 115 -6.17 -4.67 -9.97
N LEU A 116 -5.22 -4.51 -10.89
CA LEU A 116 -4.89 -5.55 -11.86
C LEU A 116 -4.22 -6.76 -11.20
N LEU A 117 -3.29 -6.56 -10.26
CA LEU A 117 -2.65 -7.64 -9.51
C LEU A 117 -3.67 -8.42 -8.67
N GLU A 118 -4.67 -7.75 -8.08
CA GLU A 118 -5.78 -8.41 -7.37
C GLU A 118 -6.59 -9.31 -8.29
N GLN A 119 -6.91 -8.85 -9.50
CA GLN A 119 -7.61 -9.66 -10.51
C GLN A 119 -6.81 -10.93 -10.86
N HIS A 120 -5.48 -10.83 -10.90
CA HIS A 120 -4.58 -11.95 -11.11
C HIS A 120 -4.24 -12.75 -9.85
N LYS A 121 -4.82 -12.39 -8.68
CA LYS A 121 -4.54 -13.01 -7.37
C LYS A 121 -3.05 -12.98 -6.99
N THR A 122 -2.30 -12.02 -7.52
CA THR A 122 -0.89 -11.82 -7.21
C THR A 122 -0.76 -10.96 -5.97
N SER A 123 0.10 -11.36 -5.05
CA SER A 123 0.31 -10.65 -3.78
C SER A 123 1.10 -9.36 -4.01
N TYR A 124 0.70 -8.30 -3.33
CA TYR A 124 1.46 -7.05 -3.33
C TYR A 124 1.50 -6.39 -1.95
N VAL A 125 2.45 -5.49 -1.79
CA VAL A 125 2.69 -4.65 -0.60
C VAL A 125 2.92 -3.24 -1.06
N CYS A 126 2.41 -2.25 -0.31
CA CYS A 126 2.69 -0.83 -0.54
C CYS A 126 3.47 -0.27 0.63
N ILE A 127 4.54 0.43 0.33
CA ILE A 127 5.42 1.07 1.30
C ILE A 127 5.56 2.54 0.91
N SER A 128 5.18 3.44 1.83
CA SER A 128 5.37 4.88 1.70
C SER A 128 6.32 5.37 2.80
N PRO A 129 7.62 5.35 2.56
CA PRO A 129 8.63 5.57 3.60
C PRO A 129 8.61 6.97 4.20
N TRP A 130 8.09 7.95 3.49
CA TRP A 130 8.05 9.36 3.92
C TRP A 130 7.24 9.59 5.22
N SER A 131 6.36 8.66 5.58
CA SER A 131 5.58 8.74 6.83
C SER A 131 6.39 8.31 8.06
N CYS A 132 7.60 7.78 7.88
CA CYS A 132 8.46 7.33 8.95
C CYS A 132 9.22 8.50 9.60
N THR A 133 9.40 8.44 10.92
CA THR A 133 10.05 9.52 11.70
C THR A 133 11.55 9.30 11.90
N SER A 134 12.08 8.14 11.53
CA SER A 134 13.50 7.78 11.68
C SER A 134 13.90 6.65 10.75
N ASP A 135 15.21 6.57 10.45
CA ASP A 135 15.80 5.51 9.63
C ASP A 135 15.46 4.09 10.14
N GLY A 136 15.50 3.89 11.46
CA GLY A 136 15.14 2.61 12.07
C GLY A 136 13.66 2.25 11.91
N GLN A 137 12.78 3.24 11.81
CA GLN A 137 11.35 3.01 11.55
C GLN A 137 11.13 2.56 10.11
N ILE A 138 11.85 3.13 9.14
CA ILE A 138 11.79 2.72 7.73
C ILE A 138 12.09 1.21 7.58
N VAL A 139 13.15 0.73 8.26
CA VAL A 139 13.51 -0.70 8.24
C VAL A 139 12.41 -1.56 8.85
N LYS A 140 11.85 -1.14 10.00
CA LYS A 140 10.78 -1.87 10.68
C LYS A 140 9.53 -1.97 9.82
N ASP A 141 9.10 -0.86 9.23
CA ASP A 141 7.88 -0.79 8.42
C ASP A 141 8.04 -1.57 7.12
N PHE A 142 9.24 -1.52 6.51
CA PHE A 142 9.57 -2.33 5.34
C PHE A 142 9.38 -3.83 5.63
N PHE A 143 10.04 -4.35 6.67
CA PHE A 143 9.93 -5.77 7.01
C PHE A 143 8.57 -6.15 7.56
N HIS A 144 7.90 -5.28 8.30
CA HIS A 144 6.54 -5.51 8.78
C HIS A 144 5.55 -5.69 7.62
N SER A 145 5.61 -4.79 6.65
CA SER A 145 4.74 -4.82 5.47
C SER A 145 4.93 -6.11 4.66
N ILE A 146 6.18 -6.47 4.38
CA ILE A 146 6.51 -7.71 3.67
C ILE A 146 6.08 -8.95 4.48
N SER A 147 6.36 -8.97 5.78
CA SER A 147 5.99 -10.08 6.67
C SER A 147 4.47 -10.31 6.70
N GLY A 148 3.68 -9.23 6.67
CA GLY A 148 2.22 -9.30 6.67
C GLY A 148 1.65 -10.04 5.45
N VAL A 149 2.29 -9.92 4.29
CA VAL A 149 1.86 -10.60 3.06
C VAL A 149 2.42 -12.02 2.99
N ILE A 150 3.72 -12.17 3.21
CA ILE A 150 4.39 -13.48 3.15
C ILE A 150 3.84 -14.41 4.24
N GLY A 151 3.65 -13.92 5.46
CA GLY A 151 3.21 -14.74 6.59
C GLY A 151 1.81 -15.29 6.43
N ARG A 152 0.90 -14.59 5.76
CA ARG A 152 -0.44 -15.09 5.44
C ARG A 152 -0.42 -16.31 4.52
N LYS A 153 0.58 -16.40 3.65
CA LYS A 153 0.72 -17.49 2.66
C LYS A 153 1.65 -18.61 3.13
N MET A 154 2.72 -18.28 3.84
CA MET A 154 3.80 -19.21 4.20
C MET A 154 3.82 -19.61 5.68
N GLY A 155 2.94 -19.00 6.50
CA GLY A 155 2.83 -19.29 7.93
C GLY A 155 3.85 -18.57 8.82
N LEU A 156 3.77 -18.85 10.13
CA LEU A 156 4.50 -18.10 11.16
C LEU A 156 6.03 -18.25 11.10
N GLY A 157 6.54 -19.34 10.51
CA GLY A 157 7.97 -19.63 10.50
C GLY A 157 8.80 -18.60 9.75
N ILE A 158 8.30 -18.09 8.62
CA ILE A 158 9.02 -17.07 7.85
C ILE A 158 8.97 -15.69 8.51
N ASN A 159 7.87 -15.35 9.18
CA ASN A 159 7.75 -14.08 9.90
C ASN A 159 8.81 -13.96 11.02
N LYS A 160 9.09 -15.07 11.70
CA LYS A 160 10.16 -15.11 12.70
C LYS A 160 11.53 -14.85 12.07
N LEU A 161 11.81 -15.46 10.93
CA LEU A 161 13.08 -15.26 10.21
C LEU A 161 13.22 -13.82 9.70
N LEU A 162 12.16 -13.24 9.12
CA LEU A 162 12.15 -11.84 8.69
C LEU A 162 12.33 -10.88 9.86
N SER A 163 11.77 -11.19 11.05
CA SER A 163 11.99 -10.39 12.25
C SER A 163 13.44 -10.47 12.71
N ILE A 164 14.05 -11.66 12.74
CA ILE A 164 15.46 -11.83 13.09
C ILE A 164 16.35 -11.08 12.10
N TYR A 165 16.09 -11.24 10.80
CA TYR A 165 16.86 -10.55 9.74
C TYR A 165 16.78 -9.03 9.86
N LYS A 166 15.58 -8.50 10.11
CA LYS A 166 15.35 -7.07 10.39
C LYS A 166 16.19 -6.60 11.59
N ASP A 167 16.17 -7.34 12.70
CA ASP A 167 16.89 -6.96 13.91
C ASP A 167 18.40 -6.98 13.66
N LEU A 168 18.92 -7.97 12.94
CA LEU A 168 20.34 -8.03 12.53
C LEU A 168 20.74 -6.86 11.63
N ILE A 169 19.87 -6.42 10.70
CA ILE A 169 20.16 -5.23 9.87
C ILE A 169 20.22 -3.98 10.74
N LEU A 170 19.31 -3.81 11.69
CA LEU A 170 19.27 -2.67 12.58
C LEU A 170 20.51 -2.64 13.50
N ASP A 171 20.91 -3.78 14.02
CA ASP A 171 22.09 -3.91 14.89
C ASP A 171 23.37 -3.56 14.15
N VAL A 172 23.55 -4.02 12.90
CA VAL A 172 24.70 -3.63 12.06
C VAL A 172 24.73 -2.12 11.85
N GLN A 173 23.59 -1.46 11.64
CA GLN A 173 23.53 0.00 11.50
C GLN A 173 23.87 0.74 12.79
N HIS A 174 23.46 0.21 13.93
CA HIS A 174 23.84 0.76 15.24
C HIS A 174 25.30 0.50 15.58
N ALA A 175 25.85 -0.66 15.21
CA ALA A 175 27.24 -1.01 15.45
C ALA A 175 28.23 -0.10 14.67
N TYR A 176 27.87 0.41 13.51
CA TYR A 176 28.65 1.46 12.82
C TYR A 176 28.70 2.77 13.62
N LYS A 177 27.73 3.03 14.51
CA LYS A 177 27.70 4.20 15.39
C LYS A 177 28.31 3.93 16.78
N ILE A 178 28.39 2.67 17.22
CA ILE A 178 28.87 2.27 18.54
C ILE A 178 29.86 1.12 18.35
N LYS A 179 31.08 1.26 18.90
CA LYS A 179 32.18 0.27 18.88
C LYS A 179 31.90 -1.02 19.70
N ALA A 180 30.70 -1.58 19.63
CA ALA A 180 30.29 -2.76 20.40
C ALA A 180 30.08 -3.97 19.48
N PHE A 181 31.13 -4.38 18.75
CA PHE A 181 31.08 -5.54 17.86
C PHE A 181 31.09 -6.89 18.61
N ASP A 182 31.49 -6.90 19.89
CA ASP A 182 31.68 -8.14 20.66
C ASP A 182 30.38 -8.77 21.17
N ASP A 183 29.28 -8.02 21.29
CA ASP A 183 27.99 -8.57 21.76
C ASP A 183 27.12 -9.17 20.64
N LEU A 184 27.41 -8.85 19.36
CA LEU A 184 26.68 -9.38 18.19
C LEU A 184 27.02 -10.85 17.88
N LEU A 185 28.14 -11.36 18.38
CA LEU A 185 28.58 -12.77 18.20
C LEU A 185 27.79 -13.76 19.06
N LYS A 186 26.87 -13.31 19.91
CA LYS A 186 26.04 -14.19 20.79
C LYS A 186 24.75 -14.69 20.12
N ASN A 187 24.39 -14.20 18.95
CA ASN A 187 23.27 -14.76 18.21
C ASN A 187 23.72 -16.04 17.48
N GLU A 188 23.06 -17.14 17.75
CA GLU A 188 23.35 -18.49 17.25
C GLU A 188 23.37 -18.63 15.73
N LYS A 189 22.84 -17.64 14.97
CA LYS A 189 22.82 -17.63 13.50
C LYS A 189 23.44 -16.34 12.96
N SER A 190 24.31 -16.46 11.96
CA SER A 190 24.84 -15.33 11.23
C SER A 190 23.75 -14.68 10.36
N ILE A 191 23.90 -13.39 10.05
CA ILE A 191 23.00 -12.68 9.11
C ILE A 191 22.86 -13.40 7.76
N TYR A 192 23.95 -14.03 7.30
CA TYR A 192 23.99 -14.82 6.07
C TYR A 192 23.14 -16.09 6.15
N GLU A 193 23.20 -16.82 7.26
CA GLU A 193 22.40 -18.04 7.45
C GLU A 193 20.90 -17.75 7.49
N VAL A 194 20.51 -16.70 8.21
CA VAL A 194 19.11 -16.26 8.26
C VAL A 194 18.62 -15.83 6.86
N TYR A 195 19.47 -15.13 6.14
CA TYR A 195 19.21 -14.70 4.77
C TYR A 195 18.98 -15.88 3.80
N GLU A 196 19.87 -16.88 3.80
CA GLU A 196 19.73 -18.08 2.95
C GLU A 196 18.49 -18.90 3.35
N GLU A 197 18.15 -18.98 4.62
CA GLU A 197 16.93 -19.67 5.07
C GLU A 197 15.65 -18.97 4.59
N ILE A 198 15.63 -17.64 4.57
CA ILE A 198 14.52 -16.85 3.98
C ILE A 198 14.40 -17.13 2.48
N LYS A 199 15.53 -17.08 1.76
CA LYS A 199 15.62 -17.31 0.33
C LYS A 199 15.12 -18.72 -0.06
N GLU A 200 15.52 -19.74 0.71
CA GLU A 200 15.06 -21.11 0.52
C GLU A 200 13.54 -21.20 0.67
N LYS A 201 12.98 -20.63 1.74
CA LYS A 201 11.53 -20.64 1.97
C LYS A 201 10.77 -19.92 0.86
N LEU A 202 11.23 -18.77 0.40
CA LEU A 202 10.64 -18.07 -0.75
C LEU A 202 10.70 -18.92 -2.03
N SER A 203 11.81 -19.62 -2.27
CA SER A 203 11.98 -20.53 -3.41
C SER A 203 11.02 -21.73 -3.39
N ILE A 204 10.69 -22.23 -2.20
CA ILE A 204 9.73 -23.33 -2.02
C ILE A 204 8.30 -22.84 -2.29
N CYS A 205 7.96 -21.64 -1.81
CA CYS A 205 6.61 -21.09 -1.94
C CYS A 205 6.26 -20.76 -3.40
N LYS A 206 7.24 -20.26 -4.17
CA LYS A 206 7.07 -19.85 -5.59
C LYS A 206 5.98 -18.79 -5.81
N GLU A 207 5.62 -18.06 -4.77
CA GLU A 207 4.60 -17.01 -4.82
C GLU A 207 5.27 -15.68 -5.16
N LYS A 208 4.80 -15.06 -6.24
CA LYS A 208 5.26 -13.74 -6.63
C LYS A 208 4.69 -12.66 -5.72
N ILE A 209 5.56 -11.75 -5.29
CA ILE A 209 5.22 -10.64 -4.40
C ILE A 209 5.72 -9.37 -5.04
N VAL A 210 4.82 -8.43 -5.29
CA VAL A 210 5.15 -7.10 -5.82
C VAL A 210 5.21 -6.11 -4.66
N VAL A 211 6.34 -5.45 -4.51
CA VAL A 211 6.57 -4.45 -3.46
C VAL A 211 6.61 -3.07 -4.11
N PHE A 212 5.53 -2.31 -3.95
CA PHE A 212 5.44 -0.94 -4.39
C PHE A 212 6.10 -0.02 -3.37
N ILE A 213 6.99 0.85 -3.82
CA ILE A 213 7.65 1.87 -3.01
C ILE A 213 7.37 3.22 -3.66
N ASP A 214 6.52 4.02 -3.01
CA ASP A 214 6.07 5.33 -3.50
C ASP A 214 6.62 6.46 -2.62
N ASP A 215 6.50 7.70 -3.10
CA ASP A 215 6.88 8.91 -2.38
C ASP A 215 8.37 8.99 -1.95
N VAL A 216 9.26 8.30 -2.64
CA VAL A 216 10.71 8.34 -2.32
C VAL A 216 11.35 9.70 -2.63
N ASP A 217 10.71 10.49 -3.46
CA ASP A 217 11.07 11.87 -3.79
C ASP A 217 10.72 12.89 -2.69
N ARG A 218 10.14 12.44 -1.58
CA ARG A 218 9.91 13.26 -0.36
C ARG A 218 10.92 12.98 0.75
N LEU A 219 11.78 11.98 0.57
CA LEU A 219 12.73 11.53 1.59
C LEU A 219 13.97 12.43 1.64
N GLN A 220 14.56 12.52 2.84
CA GLN A 220 15.90 13.09 3.00
C GLN A 220 16.95 12.15 2.41
N ALA A 221 18.16 12.68 2.15
CA ALA A 221 19.24 11.90 1.53
C ALA A 221 19.63 10.64 2.33
N SER A 222 19.58 10.68 3.66
CA SER A 222 19.85 9.51 4.53
C SER A 222 18.76 8.45 4.43
N GLU A 223 17.50 8.87 4.47
CA GLU A 223 16.33 7.98 4.37
C GLU A 223 16.26 7.31 2.99
N LEU A 224 16.53 8.09 1.94
CA LEU A 224 16.60 7.59 0.58
C LEU A 224 17.71 6.52 0.44
N ALA A 225 18.91 6.81 0.94
CA ALA A 225 20.02 5.86 0.93
C ALA A 225 19.66 4.57 1.68
N MET A 226 18.88 4.67 2.77
CA MET A 226 18.39 3.53 3.53
C MET A 226 17.47 2.64 2.70
N ILE A 227 16.46 3.22 2.02
CA ILE A 227 15.53 2.45 1.17
C ILE A 227 16.29 1.75 0.03
N ILE A 228 17.20 2.45 -0.63
CA ILE A 228 18.02 1.87 -1.69
C ILE A 228 18.89 0.73 -1.16
N GLN A 229 19.44 0.89 0.05
CA GLN A 229 20.20 -0.18 0.71
C GLN A 229 19.31 -1.37 1.09
N LEU A 230 18.08 -1.16 1.54
CA LEU A 230 17.13 -2.26 1.84
C LEU A 230 16.79 -3.05 0.57
N ILE A 231 16.50 -2.37 -0.55
CA ILE A 231 16.27 -3.02 -1.84
C ILE A 231 17.49 -3.86 -2.22
N ARG A 232 18.69 -3.31 -2.11
CA ARG A 232 19.94 -4.03 -2.39
C ARG A 232 20.13 -5.24 -1.48
N ASN A 233 19.89 -5.10 -0.17
CA ASN A 233 20.08 -6.17 0.80
C ASN A 233 19.06 -7.31 0.62
N THR A 234 17.89 -7.04 0.04
CA THR A 234 16.87 -8.04 -0.29
C THR A 234 16.89 -8.43 -1.77
N GLY A 235 17.90 -7.96 -2.51
CA GLY A 235 18.02 -8.14 -3.96
C GLY A 235 18.11 -9.59 -4.46
N ASN A 236 18.46 -10.55 -3.60
CA ASN A 236 18.50 -11.97 -3.97
C ASN A 236 17.26 -12.75 -3.46
N PHE A 237 16.20 -12.08 -2.97
CA PHE A 237 14.97 -12.77 -2.60
C PHE A 237 14.21 -13.21 -3.86
N PRO A 238 14.07 -14.52 -4.11
CA PRO A 238 13.38 -15.01 -5.28
C PRO A 238 11.88 -14.64 -5.24
N TYR A 239 11.30 -14.50 -6.41
CA TYR A 239 9.88 -14.16 -6.61
C TYR A 239 9.44 -12.79 -6.05
N VAL A 240 10.38 -11.94 -5.60
CA VAL A 240 10.10 -10.57 -5.19
C VAL A 240 10.35 -9.61 -6.35
N VAL A 241 9.41 -8.71 -6.62
CA VAL A 241 9.54 -7.64 -7.61
C VAL A 241 9.35 -6.30 -6.91
N PHE A 242 10.37 -5.48 -6.93
CA PHE A 242 10.29 -4.10 -6.43
C PHE A 242 9.83 -3.17 -7.55
N MET A 243 8.84 -2.35 -7.27
CA MET A 243 8.36 -1.26 -8.13
C MET A 243 8.66 0.06 -7.43
N LEU A 244 9.69 0.76 -7.89
CA LEU A 244 10.12 2.03 -7.33
C LEU A 244 9.57 3.18 -8.17
N PHE A 245 8.73 4.03 -7.57
CA PHE A 245 8.19 5.24 -8.20
C PHE A 245 9.02 6.44 -7.76
N TYR A 246 9.67 7.12 -8.69
CA TYR A 246 10.62 8.17 -8.33
C TYR A 246 10.82 9.22 -9.42
N ASP A 247 11.33 10.38 -9.00
CA ASP A 247 11.93 11.37 -9.89
C ASP A 247 13.44 11.17 -9.89
N LYS A 248 14.00 10.76 -11.03
CA LYS A 248 15.43 10.43 -11.17
C LYS A 248 16.32 11.62 -10.85
N ASP A 249 15.96 12.81 -11.35
CA ASP A 249 16.77 14.02 -11.16
C ASP A 249 16.86 14.37 -9.66
N TYR A 250 15.77 14.13 -8.92
CA TYR A 250 15.76 14.32 -7.47
C TYR A 250 16.62 13.30 -6.74
N ILE A 251 16.41 12.00 -7.03
CA ILE A 251 17.10 10.91 -6.34
C ILE A 251 18.61 11.00 -6.55
N VAL A 252 19.07 11.24 -7.76
CA VAL A 252 20.50 11.37 -8.06
C VAL A 252 21.10 12.50 -7.24
N LYS A 253 20.49 13.69 -7.26
CA LYS A 253 20.97 14.83 -6.46
C LYS A 253 20.96 14.57 -4.95
N ALA A 254 19.94 13.91 -4.44
CA ALA A 254 19.83 13.59 -3.02
C ALA A 254 20.90 12.57 -2.59
N LEU A 255 21.15 11.53 -3.40
CA LEU A 255 22.17 10.53 -3.11
C LEU A 255 23.60 11.08 -3.22
N GLU A 256 23.88 12.03 -4.13
CA GLU A 256 25.17 12.71 -4.25
C GLU A 256 25.52 13.56 -3.01
N GLN A 257 24.51 14.01 -2.25
CA GLN A 257 24.74 14.67 -0.95
C GLN A 257 25.30 13.70 0.09
N ASN A 258 25.13 12.41 -0.11
CA ASN A 258 25.70 11.39 0.75
C ASN A 258 27.18 11.16 0.34
N LYS A 259 28.11 11.57 1.20
CA LYS A 259 29.57 11.48 0.96
C LYS A 259 30.09 10.07 0.61
N SER A 260 29.28 9.03 0.84
CA SER A 260 29.63 7.64 0.54
C SER A 260 29.29 7.22 -0.90
N ILE A 261 28.55 8.04 -1.65
CA ILE A 261 28.11 7.75 -3.03
C ILE A 261 28.68 8.83 -3.95
N THR A 262 29.67 8.46 -4.75
CA THR A 262 30.38 9.38 -5.67
C THR A 262 29.66 9.55 -7.01
N ASP A 263 29.00 8.50 -7.49
CA ASP A 263 28.21 8.47 -8.73
C ASP A 263 26.87 7.79 -8.43
N ALA A 264 25.84 8.61 -8.19
CA ALA A 264 24.52 8.12 -7.81
C ALA A 264 23.80 7.45 -8.98
N ASP A 265 23.98 7.91 -10.21
CA ASP A 265 23.36 7.30 -11.39
C ASP A 265 23.92 5.90 -11.63
N GLU A 266 25.25 5.74 -11.58
CA GLU A 266 25.87 4.42 -11.69
C GLU A 266 25.49 3.50 -10.51
N TYR A 267 25.36 4.05 -9.32
CA TYR A 267 24.93 3.28 -8.15
C TYR A 267 23.49 2.75 -8.31
N LEU A 268 22.57 3.58 -8.80
CA LEU A 268 21.18 3.18 -9.06
C LEU A 268 21.08 2.11 -10.15
N LYS A 269 21.89 2.20 -11.22
CA LYS A 269 21.95 1.19 -12.29
C LYS A 269 22.38 -0.20 -11.81
N LYS A 270 23.06 -0.31 -10.68
CA LYS A 270 23.43 -1.60 -10.07
C LYS A 270 22.29 -2.23 -9.26
N ILE A 271 21.25 -1.46 -8.95
CA ILE A 271 20.14 -1.88 -8.10
C ILE A 271 18.85 -2.00 -8.91
N ILE A 272 18.61 -1.07 -9.83
CA ILE A 272 17.44 -1.06 -10.71
C ILE A 272 17.75 -1.85 -11.97
N ASN A 273 17.08 -2.99 -12.15
CA ASN A 273 17.29 -3.87 -13.31
C ASN A 273 16.73 -3.25 -14.60
N VAL A 274 15.60 -2.57 -14.51
CA VAL A 274 14.97 -1.87 -15.63
C VAL A 274 14.45 -0.51 -15.16
N GLU A 275 14.82 0.53 -15.86
CA GLU A 275 14.27 1.86 -15.71
C GLU A 275 13.29 2.14 -16.84
N LEU A 276 12.03 2.44 -16.47
CA LEU A 276 10.97 2.79 -17.40
C LEU A 276 10.62 4.27 -17.23
N MET A 277 10.47 4.95 -18.35
CA MET A 277 9.90 6.31 -18.34
C MET A 277 8.39 6.22 -18.15
N PHE A 278 7.87 7.02 -17.25
CA PHE A 278 6.45 7.12 -17.04
C PHE A 278 5.77 7.65 -18.30
N PRO A 279 4.71 7.00 -18.80
CA PRO A 279 4.09 7.42 -20.06
C PRO A 279 3.53 8.83 -19.95
N ALA A 280 3.82 9.63 -20.94
CA ALA A 280 3.20 10.94 -21.10
C ALA A 280 1.67 10.78 -21.17
N TYR A 281 0.94 11.84 -20.81
CA TYR A 281 -0.52 11.81 -21.01
C TYR A 281 -0.83 11.87 -22.49
N ASP A 282 -1.91 11.20 -22.88
CA ASP A 282 -2.54 11.48 -24.15
C ASP A 282 -3.09 12.91 -24.12
N ALA A 283 -2.59 13.76 -25.04
CA ALA A 283 -2.90 15.18 -25.05
C ALA A 283 -4.39 15.44 -25.32
N GLU A 284 -5.06 14.58 -26.07
CA GLU A 284 -6.51 14.71 -26.37
C GLU A 284 -7.33 14.30 -25.16
N ILE A 285 -6.98 13.20 -24.51
CA ILE A 285 -7.64 12.74 -23.26
C ILE A 285 -7.45 13.78 -22.17
N TYR A 286 -6.23 14.32 -22.02
CA TYR A 286 -5.96 15.38 -21.03
C TYR A 286 -6.83 16.62 -21.30
N ARG A 287 -6.86 17.12 -22.53
CA ARG A 287 -7.69 18.29 -22.90
C ARG A 287 -9.16 18.04 -22.62
N SER A 288 -9.71 16.92 -23.06
CA SER A 288 -11.13 16.59 -22.84
C SER A 288 -11.46 16.48 -21.35
N THR A 289 -10.60 15.88 -20.56
CA THR A 289 -10.77 15.75 -19.11
C THR A 289 -10.76 17.12 -18.43
N VAL A 290 -9.79 17.97 -18.77
CA VAL A 290 -9.69 19.34 -18.22
C VAL A 290 -10.88 20.18 -18.62
N THR A 291 -11.27 20.15 -19.91
CA THR A 291 -12.44 20.91 -20.42
C THR A 291 -13.71 20.47 -19.69
N THR A 292 -13.96 19.16 -19.60
CA THR A 292 -15.14 18.64 -18.90
C THR A 292 -15.17 19.06 -17.41
N ARG A 293 -14.02 19.05 -16.73
CA ARG A 293 -13.94 19.51 -15.33
C ARG A 293 -14.20 21.02 -15.21
N ILE A 294 -13.61 21.82 -16.10
CA ILE A 294 -13.87 23.28 -16.16
C ILE A 294 -15.34 23.55 -16.40
N ASP A 295 -15.96 22.88 -17.37
CA ASP A 295 -17.40 23.03 -17.68
C ASP A 295 -18.27 22.66 -16.48
N ASN A 296 -17.94 21.59 -15.75
CA ASN A 296 -18.65 21.20 -14.55
C ASN A 296 -18.52 22.27 -13.45
N ILE A 297 -17.33 22.84 -13.25
CA ILE A 297 -17.11 23.92 -12.28
C ILE A 297 -17.87 25.19 -12.69
N LEU A 298 -17.80 25.56 -13.98
CA LEU A 298 -18.52 26.74 -14.50
C LEU A 298 -20.03 26.60 -14.32
N ARG A 299 -20.61 25.43 -14.58
CA ARG A 299 -22.03 25.15 -14.35
C ARG A 299 -22.46 25.26 -12.88
N LEU A 300 -21.54 24.99 -11.94
CA LEU A 300 -21.80 25.16 -10.51
C LEU A 300 -21.75 26.63 -10.07
N ILE A 301 -20.87 27.43 -10.71
CA ILE A 301 -20.65 28.84 -10.34
C ILE A 301 -21.63 29.75 -11.08
N ILE A 302 -21.97 29.42 -12.33
CA ILE A 302 -22.80 30.25 -13.20
C ILE A 302 -23.91 29.35 -13.80
N PRO A 303 -25.00 29.11 -13.08
CA PRO A 303 -26.09 28.23 -13.56
C PRO A 303 -26.85 28.76 -14.78
N ASP A 304 -26.76 30.04 -15.08
CA ASP A 304 -27.59 30.73 -16.11
C ASP A 304 -26.88 31.03 -17.45
N VAL A 305 -25.77 30.39 -17.79
CA VAL A 305 -25.01 30.65 -19.06
C VAL A 305 -25.48 29.78 -20.24
N HIS A 306 -26.60 29.07 -20.11
CA HIS A 306 -27.18 28.30 -21.22
C HIS A 306 -28.64 28.64 -21.48
N GLU A 307 -28.90 29.82 -22.06
CA GLU A 307 -29.97 30.12 -23.00
C GLU A 307 -29.40 30.66 -24.31
#